data_e8053f2863b79c585ac0cbc2348f9efc
#
_entry.id   e8053f2863b79c585ac0cbc2348f9efc
#
_cell.length_a   1.000
_cell.length_b   1.000
_cell.length_c   1.000
_cell.angle_alpha   90.00
_cell.angle_beta   90.00
_cell.angle_gamma   90.00
#
_symmetry.space_group_name_H-M   'P 1'
#
loop_
_entity.id
_entity.type
_entity.pdbx_description
1 polymer ?
#
loop_
_entity_poly.entity_id
_entity_poly.type
_entity_poly.pdbx_seq_one_letter_code
_entity_poly.pdbx_strand_id
1 'polypeptide(L)'
;MSIFLFEYAVGSNEDIEPSILQEGKLMFDRLLEDFLNSNFTVITVIGEKHLEYYRDRDNLKVYVQRNTDVIETIKEVLNKEDIEGALLIAPESDRLLYRLTKLIEERNILNLGSHSEGVKIGGNKYLTYERIKGVVKTPKTLPPKRYIIKEIEGCGGSNQLIISENYIVQEHIEGEPYSASFIVGKKLYPLSLNRQYYKDGKYIGGEINIDHPLKDRMIEESVKALKEIEGLNGYVGVDILLKGDDIYILEINPRITTSIVGIYTTPSISQLLVDNAKGKDLKYRVEGSREITIL
;
A
#
# COMPACT_ATOMS: atom_id res chain seq x y z
N MET A 1 -21.32 -8.41 -9.55
CA MET A 1 -20.45 -7.23 -9.69
C MET A 1 -19.10 -7.69 -10.17
N SER A 2 -18.60 -7.12 -11.27
CA SER A 2 -17.30 -7.42 -11.86
C SER A 2 -16.23 -6.46 -11.31
N ILE A 3 -15.14 -7.03 -10.81
CA ILE A 3 -14.03 -6.29 -10.18
C ILE A 3 -12.75 -6.51 -10.98
N PHE A 4 -12.11 -5.43 -11.39
CA PHE A 4 -10.75 -5.47 -11.89
C PHE A 4 -9.79 -5.44 -10.70
N LEU A 5 -9.14 -6.58 -10.43
CA LEU A 5 -8.11 -6.72 -9.38
C LEU A 5 -6.76 -6.80 -10.06
N PHE A 6 -5.85 -5.90 -9.73
CA PHE A 6 -4.50 -5.88 -10.30
C PHE A 6 -3.44 -5.71 -9.20
N GLU A 7 -2.41 -6.54 -9.26
CA GLU A 7 -1.19 -6.44 -8.46
C GLU A 7 0.02 -6.48 -9.40
N TYR A 8 0.94 -5.52 -9.25
CA TYR A 8 1.99 -5.27 -10.23
C TYR A 8 3.03 -6.39 -10.35
N ALA A 9 3.49 -6.95 -9.23
CA ALA A 9 4.55 -7.97 -9.26
C ALA A 9 4.08 -9.26 -9.93
N VAL A 10 2.79 -9.60 -9.75
CA VAL A 10 2.16 -10.77 -10.39
C VAL A 10 1.68 -10.43 -11.80
N GLY A 11 1.20 -9.20 -12.00
CA GLY A 11 0.55 -8.76 -13.24
C GLY A 11 1.51 -8.25 -14.31
N SER A 12 2.72 -7.84 -13.96
CA SER A 12 3.74 -7.44 -14.92
C SER A 12 4.48 -8.68 -15.47
N ASN A 13 5.17 -8.48 -16.59
CA ASN A 13 6.07 -9.52 -17.13
C ASN A 13 7.54 -9.18 -16.88
N GLU A 14 7.81 -8.29 -15.92
CA GLU A 14 9.15 -7.84 -15.54
C GLU A 14 9.85 -8.84 -14.61
N ASP A 15 11.16 -8.71 -14.50
CA ASP A 15 11.94 -9.45 -13.50
C ASP A 15 11.89 -8.67 -12.19
N ILE A 16 11.10 -9.17 -11.25
CA ILE A 16 10.87 -8.58 -9.93
C ILE A 16 11.77 -9.26 -8.90
N GLU A 17 12.33 -8.48 -7.96
CA GLU A 17 13.09 -9.04 -6.84
C GLU A 17 12.24 -10.11 -6.11
N PRO A 18 12.82 -11.28 -5.76
CA PRO A 18 12.05 -12.40 -5.21
C PRO A 18 11.21 -12.07 -3.97
N SER A 19 11.74 -11.24 -3.05
CA SER A 19 11.00 -10.82 -1.85
C SER A 19 9.78 -9.96 -2.21
N ILE A 20 9.93 -9.01 -3.14
CA ILE A 20 8.84 -8.15 -3.62
C ILE A 20 7.78 -8.98 -4.36
N LEU A 21 8.21 -9.93 -5.19
CA LEU A 21 7.29 -10.85 -5.88
C LEU A 21 6.51 -11.70 -4.87
N GLN A 22 7.17 -12.20 -3.82
CA GLN A 22 6.52 -12.97 -2.77
C GLN A 22 5.46 -12.14 -2.05
N GLU A 23 5.78 -10.89 -1.66
CA GLU A 23 4.82 -10.00 -1.02
C GLU A 23 3.62 -9.70 -1.94
N GLY A 24 3.89 -9.34 -3.20
CA GLY A 24 2.85 -9.07 -4.20
C GLY A 24 1.93 -10.28 -4.41
N LYS A 25 2.52 -11.46 -4.55
CA LYS A 25 1.77 -12.71 -4.69
C LYS A 25 0.88 -12.99 -3.48
N LEU A 26 1.40 -12.85 -2.27
CA LEU A 26 0.61 -13.06 -1.05
C LEU A 26 -0.56 -12.06 -0.95
N MET A 27 -0.35 -10.79 -1.26
CA MET A 27 -1.41 -9.77 -1.27
C MET A 27 -2.45 -10.08 -2.35
N PHE A 28 -2.01 -10.43 -3.55
CA PHE A 28 -2.92 -10.77 -4.67
C PHE A 28 -3.76 -12.00 -4.35
N ASP A 29 -3.12 -13.09 -3.95
CA ASP A 29 -3.80 -14.36 -3.64
C ASP A 29 -4.83 -14.16 -2.52
N ARG A 30 -4.45 -13.44 -1.46
CA ARG A 30 -5.35 -13.14 -0.33
C ARG A 30 -6.61 -12.39 -0.77
N LEU A 31 -6.45 -11.37 -1.61
CA LEU A 31 -7.58 -10.56 -2.09
C LEU A 31 -8.39 -11.29 -3.17
N LEU A 32 -7.73 -12.01 -4.06
CA LEU A 32 -8.41 -12.82 -5.07
C LEU A 32 -9.37 -13.82 -4.41
N GLU A 33 -8.89 -14.58 -3.44
CA GLU A 33 -9.71 -15.54 -2.69
C GLU A 33 -10.87 -14.82 -1.96
N ASP A 34 -10.59 -13.68 -1.36
CA ASP A 34 -11.61 -12.91 -0.62
C ASP A 34 -12.73 -12.40 -1.55
N PHE A 35 -12.37 -11.89 -2.74
CA PHE A 35 -13.36 -11.45 -3.74
C PHE A 35 -14.16 -12.64 -4.30
N LEU A 36 -13.51 -13.74 -4.69
CA LEU A 36 -14.18 -14.92 -5.23
C LEU A 36 -15.14 -15.56 -4.21
N ASN A 37 -14.70 -15.71 -2.96
CA ASN A 37 -15.53 -16.25 -1.87
C ASN A 37 -16.70 -15.32 -1.49
N SER A 38 -16.62 -14.04 -1.85
CA SER A 38 -17.68 -13.05 -1.68
C SER A 38 -18.61 -12.94 -2.90
N ASN A 39 -18.53 -13.91 -3.83
CA ASN A 39 -19.33 -13.99 -5.06
C ASN A 39 -19.15 -12.80 -6.02
N PHE A 40 -17.97 -12.20 -6.07
CA PHE A 40 -17.61 -11.26 -7.12
C PHE A 40 -17.02 -12.00 -8.32
N THR A 41 -17.23 -11.46 -9.50
CA THR A 41 -16.47 -11.86 -10.70
C THR A 41 -15.18 -11.04 -10.74
N VAL A 42 -14.04 -11.70 -10.79
CA VAL A 42 -12.74 -11.03 -10.85
C VAL A 42 -12.19 -11.06 -12.26
N ILE A 43 -11.76 -9.91 -12.75
CA ILE A 43 -11.02 -9.73 -14.01
C ILE A 43 -9.62 -9.25 -13.61
N THR A 44 -8.59 -9.86 -14.17
CA THR A 44 -7.21 -9.52 -13.83
C THR A 44 -6.27 -9.61 -15.01
N VAL A 45 -5.12 -8.97 -14.89
CA VAL A 45 -3.97 -9.12 -15.80
C VAL A 45 -2.87 -9.86 -15.05
N ILE A 46 -2.36 -10.93 -15.61
CA ILE A 46 -1.33 -11.79 -15.04
C ILE A 46 -0.16 -11.90 -16.01
N GLY A 47 1.05 -11.73 -15.51
CA GLY A 47 2.27 -11.97 -16.26
C GLY A 47 2.35 -13.42 -16.77
N GLU A 48 2.80 -13.65 -18.00
CA GLU A 48 2.87 -14.98 -18.60
C GLU A 48 3.60 -16.00 -17.71
N LYS A 49 4.62 -15.55 -16.97
CA LYS A 49 5.40 -16.37 -16.02
C LYS A 49 4.55 -16.96 -14.87
N HIS A 50 3.43 -16.33 -14.55
CA HIS A 50 2.59 -16.70 -13.40
C HIS A 50 1.25 -17.30 -13.78
N LEU A 51 0.96 -17.41 -15.09
CA LEU A 51 -0.35 -17.79 -15.63
C LEU A 51 -0.86 -19.14 -15.13
N GLU A 52 0.01 -20.13 -14.98
CA GLU A 52 -0.40 -21.49 -14.57
C GLU A 52 -1.05 -21.54 -13.19
N TYR A 53 -0.69 -20.63 -12.28
CA TYR A 53 -1.24 -20.60 -10.92
C TYR A 53 -2.69 -20.10 -10.87
N TYR A 54 -3.16 -19.41 -11.94
CA TYR A 54 -4.45 -18.70 -11.94
C TYR A 54 -5.41 -19.19 -13.02
N ARG A 55 -5.08 -20.26 -13.74
CA ARG A 55 -5.96 -20.87 -14.74
C ARG A 55 -7.13 -21.60 -14.08
N ASP A 56 -8.23 -21.67 -14.81
CA ASP A 56 -9.38 -22.56 -14.54
C ASP A 56 -10.02 -22.38 -13.16
N ARG A 57 -10.19 -21.14 -12.72
CA ARG A 57 -10.94 -20.80 -11.51
C ARG A 57 -12.30 -20.21 -11.88
N ASP A 58 -13.35 -20.67 -11.20
CA ASP A 58 -14.70 -20.13 -11.36
C ASP A 58 -14.73 -18.64 -11.00
N ASN A 59 -15.48 -17.85 -11.78
CA ASN A 59 -15.62 -16.41 -11.62
C ASN A 59 -14.32 -15.61 -11.76
N LEU A 60 -13.24 -16.19 -12.29
CA LEU A 60 -11.99 -15.52 -12.59
C LEU A 60 -11.74 -15.46 -14.11
N LYS A 61 -11.55 -14.23 -14.63
CA LYS A 61 -11.15 -13.98 -16.01
C LYS A 61 -9.74 -13.40 -16.05
N VAL A 62 -8.82 -14.14 -16.67
CA VAL A 62 -7.40 -13.77 -16.72
C VAL A 62 -7.03 -13.28 -18.11
N TYR A 63 -6.40 -12.12 -18.16
CA TYR A 63 -5.70 -11.57 -19.35
C TYR A 63 -4.19 -11.74 -19.15
N VAL A 64 -3.51 -12.19 -20.20
CA VAL A 64 -2.08 -12.50 -20.13
C VAL A 64 -1.24 -11.31 -20.56
N GLN A 65 -0.38 -10.83 -19.67
CA GLN A 65 0.63 -9.83 -19.97
C GLN A 65 1.85 -10.49 -20.62
N ARG A 66 2.14 -10.13 -21.85
CA ARG A 66 3.30 -10.61 -22.61
C ARG A 66 4.30 -9.53 -22.95
N ASN A 67 3.84 -8.29 -23.05
CA ASN A 67 4.65 -7.13 -23.37
C ASN A 67 5.26 -6.50 -22.10
N THR A 68 6.16 -5.56 -22.24
CA THR A 68 6.73 -4.79 -21.12
C THR A 68 5.78 -3.68 -20.63
N ASP A 69 4.92 -3.14 -21.50
CA ASP A 69 3.97 -2.08 -21.12
C ASP A 69 2.66 -2.65 -20.59
N VAL A 70 2.61 -2.82 -19.28
CA VAL A 70 1.41 -3.30 -18.57
C VAL A 70 0.24 -2.30 -18.63
N ILE A 71 0.51 -1.01 -18.80
CA ILE A 71 -0.53 0.02 -18.88
C ILE A 71 -1.36 -0.15 -20.15
N GLU A 72 -0.73 -0.47 -21.27
CA GLU A 72 -1.45 -0.71 -22.52
C GLU A 72 -2.35 -1.95 -22.43
N THR A 73 -1.84 -3.04 -21.86
CA THR A 73 -2.67 -4.23 -21.62
C THR A 73 -3.86 -3.93 -20.70
N ILE A 74 -3.64 -3.17 -19.62
CA ILE A 74 -4.74 -2.76 -18.74
C ILE A 74 -5.75 -1.90 -19.48
N LYS A 75 -5.34 -0.94 -20.30
CA LYS A 75 -6.26 -0.13 -21.12
C LYS A 75 -7.11 -0.99 -22.05
N GLU A 76 -6.52 -1.99 -22.70
CA GLU A 76 -7.25 -2.92 -23.58
C GLU A 76 -8.32 -3.69 -22.79
N VAL A 77 -7.97 -4.20 -21.59
CA VAL A 77 -8.90 -4.92 -20.71
C VAL A 77 -10.03 -4.01 -20.27
N LEU A 78 -9.71 -2.78 -19.80
CA LEU A 78 -10.70 -1.80 -19.37
C LEU A 78 -11.65 -1.33 -20.48
N ASN A 79 -11.21 -1.40 -21.74
CA ASN A 79 -12.05 -1.05 -22.90
C ASN A 79 -12.91 -2.22 -23.37
N LYS A 80 -12.50 -3.46 -23.09
CA LYS A 80 -13.16 -4.68 -23.57
C LYS A 80 -14.20 -5.23 -22.59
N GLU A 81 -13.95 -5.04 -21.29
CA GLU A 81 -14.74 -5.65 -20.22
C GLU A 81 -15.66 -4.63 -19.58
N ASP A 82 -16.85 -5.10 -19.16
CA ASP A 82 -17.77 -4.32 -18.32
C ASP A 82 -17.33 -4.42 -16.85
N ILE A 83 -16.50 -3.48 -16.43
CA ILE A 83 -15.88 -3.43 -15.10
C ILE A 83 -16.63 -2.41 -14.24
N GLU A 84 -17.25 -2.90 -13.17
CA GLU A 84 -18.01 -2.07 -12.24
C GLU A 84 -17.13 -1.46 -11.13
N GLY A 85 -16.05 -2.15 -10.74
CA GLY A 85 -15.13 -1.65 -9.70
C GLY A 85 -13.69 -2.10 -9.95
N ALA A 86 -12.72 -1.39 -9.37
CA ALA A 86 -11.30 -1.72 -9.52
C ALA A 86 -10.53 -1.54 -8.22
N LEU A 87 -9.62 -2.49 -7.94
CA LEU A 87 -8.62 -2.42 -6.87
C LEU A 87 -7.24 -2.60 -7.48
N LEU A 88 -6.37 -1.60 -7.29
CA LEU A 88 -5.04 -1.55 -7.86
C LEU A 88 -3.99 -1.65 -6.76
N ILE A 89 -3.03 -2.56 -6.92
CA ILE A 89 -1.86 -2.70 -6.06
C ILE A 89 -0.63 -2.56 -6.96
N ALA A 90 0.07 -1.45 -6.83
CA ALA A 90 1.24 -1.15 -7.63
C ALA A 90 2.21 -0.25 -6.84
N PRO A 91 3.50 -0.23 -7.18
CA PRO A 91 4.46 0.66 -6.54
C PRO A 91 4.17 2.13 -6.87
N GLU A 92 4.58 3.01 -5.98
CA GLU A 92 4.55 4.46 -6.15
C GLU A 92 5.66 4.95 -7.08
N SER A 93 6.69 4.14 -7.29
CA SER A 93 7.82 4.42 -8.20
C SER A 93 7.31 4.75 -9.60
N ASP A 94 7.97 5.70 -10.26
CA ASP A 94 7.61 6.18 -11.59
C ASP A 94 6.15 6.62 -11.73
N ARG A 95 5.51 6.91 -10.58
CA ARG A 95 4.10 7.30 -10.48
C ARG A 95 3.15 6.25 -11.07
N LEU A 96 3.54 4.97 -11.03
CA LEU A 96 2.76 3.91 -11.68
C LEU A 96 1.37 3.79 -11.06
N LEU A 97 1.27 3.65 -9.73
CA LEU A 97 -0.03 3.59 -9.04
C LEU A 97 -0.90 4.82 -9.38
N TYR A 98 -0.30 6.02 -9.40
CA TYR A 98 -1.02 7.25 -9.78
C TYR A 98 -1.55 7.18 -11.22
N ARG A 99 -0.74 6.75 -12.18
CA ARG A 99 -1.15 6.62 -13.59
C ARG A 99 -2.28 5.61 -13.78
N LEU A 100 -2.18 4.46 -13.11
CA LEU A 100 -3.23 3.43 -13.14
C LEU A 100 -4.52 3.92 -12.48
N THR A 101 -4.42 4.61 -11.34
CA THR A 101 -5.60 5.19 -10.67
C THR A 101 -6.31 6.21 -11.57
N LYS A 102 -5.55 7.06 -12.28
CA LYS A 102 -6.10 7.99 -13.27
C LYS A 102 -6.90 7.28 -14.36
N LEU A 103 -6.41 6.15 -14.86
CA LEU A 103 -7.13 5.37 -15.89
C LEU A 103 -8.50 4.88 -15.40
N ILE A 104 -8.61 4.51 -14.12
CA ILE A 104 -9.86 4.09 -13.50
C ILE A 104 -10.81 5.28 -13.35
N GLU A 105 -10.29 6.41 -12.84
CA GLU A 105 -11.10 7.63 -12.65
C GLU A 105 -11.65 8.18 -13.97
N GLU A 106 -10.84 8.22 -15.03
CA GLU A 106 -11.23 8.69 -16.36
C GLU A 106 -12.36 7.86 -17.00
N ARG A 107 -12.52 6.61 -16.57
CA ARG A 107 -13.57 5.69 -17.05
C ARG A 107 -14.80 5.63 -16.14
N ASN A 108 -14.81 6.41 -15.06
CA ASN A 108 -15.86 6.37 -14.04
C ASN A 108 -16.08 4.98 -13.44
N ILE A 109 -15.04 4.13 -13.40
CA ILE A 109 -15.06 2.84 -12.71
C ILE A 109 -14.99 3.11 -11.21
N LEU A 110 -15.78 2.40 -10.40
CA LEU A 110 -15.77 2.54 -8.94
C LEU A 110 -14.40 2.18 -8.38
N ASN A 111 -13.66 3.17 -7.91
CA ASN A 111 -12.33 2.95 -7.33
C ASN A 111 -12.45 2.43 -5.89
N LEU A 112 -11.92 1.23 -5.63
CA LEU A 112 -11.93 0.60 -4.30
C LEU A 112 -10.71 1.01 -3.46
N GLY A 113 -9.74 1.72 -4.05
CA GLY A 113 -8.55 2.26 -3.41
C GLY A 113 -8.58 3.78 -3.28
N SER A 114 -7.44 4.39 -2.96
CA SER A 114 -7.30 5.84 -2.87
C SER A 114 -7.47 6.52 -4.22
N HIS A 115 -8.02 7.73 -4.19
CA HIS A 115 -8.10 8.59 -5.37
C HIS A 115 -6.71 9.07 -5.78
N SER A 116 -6.56 9.48 -7.04
CA SER A 116 -5.25 9.87 -7.59
C SER A 116 -4.57 11.00 -6.82
N GLU A 117 -5.31 11.95 -6.24
CA GLU A 117 -4.71 13.00 -5.41
C GLU A 117 -4.18 12.43 -4.09
N GLY A 118 -4.90 11.50 -3.45
CA GLY A 118 -4.43 10.78 -2.26
C GLY A 118 -3.20 9.93 -2.55
N VAL A 119 -3.18 9.24 -3.70
CA VAL A 119 -2.02 8.47 -4.16
C VAL A 119 -0.81 9.37 -4.41
N LYS A 120 -1.02 10.54 -5.02
CA LYS A 120 0.05 11.51 -5.31
C LYS A 120 0.71 12.05 -4.04
N ILE A 121 -0.08 12.34 -3.02
CA ILE A 121 0.43 12.89 -1.75
C ILE A 121 0.97 11.76 -0.87
N GLY A 122 0.16 10.73 -0.58
CA GLY A 122 0.53 9.63 0.30
C GLY A 122 1.69 8.80 -0.23
N GLY A 123 1.75 8.57 -1.55
CA GLY A 123 2.85 7.86 -2.20
C GLY A 123 4.15 8.67 -2.35
N ASN A 124 4.19 9.92 -1.90
CA ASN A 124 5.39 10.75 -1.92
C ASN A 124 5.82 11.11 -0.49
N LYS A 125 6.92 10.52 -0.03
CA LYS A 125 7.40 10.67 1.36
C LYS A 125 7.59 12.13 1.79
N TYR A 126 8.05 13.00 0.88
CA TYR A 126 8.23 14.43 1.19
C TYR A 126 6.90 15.17 1.26
N LEU A 127 5.98 14.93 0.33
CA LEU A 127 4.64 15.56 0.38
C LEU A 127 3.86 15.10 1.60
N THR A 128 3.94 13.81 1.97
CA THR A 128 3.37 13.30 3.21
C THR A 128 3.95 14.03 4.42
N TYR A 129 5.29 14.11 4.53
CA TYR A 129 5.95 14.85 5.60
C TYR A 129 5.45 16.31 5.70
N GLU A 130 5.41 17.03 4.59
CA GLU A 130 4.93 18.43 4.57
C GLU A 130 3.49 18.58 5.09
N ARG A 131 2.64 17.59 4.86
CA ARG A 131 1.25 17.59 5.34
C ARG A 131 1.14 17.32 6.83
N ILE A 132 1.92 16.36 7.34
CA ILE A 132 1.71 15.82 8.71
C ILE A 132 2.64 16.44 9.77
N LYS A 133 3.76 17.10 9.40
CA LYS A 133 4.80 17.61 10.31
C LYS A 133 4.32 18.59 11.39
N GLY A 134 3.18 19.25 11.17
CA GLY A 134 2.58 20.19 12.13
C GLY A 134 1.52 19.57 13.03
N VAL A 135 1.17 18.30 12.80
CA VAL A 135 0.03 17.64 13.45
C VAL A 135 0.45 16.45 14.29
N VAL A 136 1.42 15.66 13.81
CA VAL A 136 1.99 14.48 14.49
C VAL A 136 3.51 14.55 14.54
N LYS A 137 4.12 13.77 15.42
CA LYS A 137 5.58 13.58 15.37
C LYS A 137 5.95 12.79 14.10
N THR A 138 6.90 13.31 13.36
CA THR A 138 7.51 12.67 12.19
C THR A 138 8.98 13.03 12.13
N PRO A 139 9.88 12.17 11.65
CA PRO A 139 11.30 12.48 11.59
C PRO A 139 11.55 13.73 10.73
N LYS A 140 12.42 14.62 11.17
CA LYS A 140 12.77 15.83 10.40
C LYS A 140 13.29 15.45 9.03
N THR A 141 12.71 16.04 8.00
CA THR A 141 13.02 15.72 6.60
C THR A 141 13.41 16.99 5.87
N LEU A 142 14.54 16.94 5.17
CA LEU A 142 14.99 18.06 4.34
C LEU A 142 14.25 18.03 2.98
N PRO A 143 14.02 19.20 2.36
CA PRO A 143 13.43 19.26 1.02
C PRO A 143 14.23 18.47 -0.01
N PRO A 144 13.61 17.81 -1.02
CA PRO A 144 14.32 17.11 -2.06
C PRO A 144 15.12 18.09 -2.93
N LYS A 145 16.43 18.06 -2.74
CA LYS A 145 17.45 18.86 -3.46
C LYS A 145 18.71 18.01 -3.60
N ARG A 146 19.67 18.52 -4.36
CA ARG A 146 21.00 17.94 -4.35
C ARG A 146 21.72 18.36 -3.06
N TYR A 147 22.20 17.37 -2.31
CA TYR A 147 22.99 17.57 -1.09
C TYR A 147 24.36 16.95 -1.25
N ILE A 148 25.35 17.50 -0.56
CA ILE A 148 26.67 16.90 -0.37
C ILE A 148 26.81 16.55 1.10
N ILE A 149 27.02 15.27 1.40
CA ILE A 149 27.38 14.80 2.72
C ILE A 149 28.90 14.77 2.80
N LYS A 150 29.45 15.35 3.86
CA LYS A 150 30.89 15.44 4.12
C LYS A 150 31.16 15.01 5.55
N GLU A 151 32.37 14.51 5.77
CA GLU A 151 32.87 14.35 7.14
C GLU A 151 32.97 15.71 7.82
N ILE A 152 32.63 15.77 9.12
CA ILE A 152 32.74 16.99 9.92
C ILE A 152 34.21 17.39 10.06
N GLU A 153 35.05 16.40 10.30
CA GLU A 153 36.51 16.57 10.41
C GLU A 153 37.19 15.70 9.36
N GLY A 154 37.84 16.29 8.39
CA GLY A 154 38.52 15.57 7.30
C GLY A 154 39.32 16.50 6.41
N CYS A 155 40.31 15.95 5.69
CA CYS A 155 41.10 16.68 4.71
C CYS A 155 41.09 15.99 3.36
N GLY A 156 41.41 16.72 2.27
CA GLY A 156 41.63 16.16 0.96
C GLY A 156 40.36 15.87 0.13
N GLY A 157 39.17 16.17 0.64
CA GLY A 157 37.89 15.99 -0.10
C GLY A 157 37.52 14.53 -0.43
N SER A 158 38.21 13.56 0.19
CA SER A 158 37.82 12.14 0.16
C SER A 158 36.52 11.95 0.95
N ASN A 159 35.72 10.93 0.60
CA ASN A 159 34.49 10.56 1.33
C ASN A 159 33.36 11.59 1.24
N GLN A 160 33.16 12.19 0.07
CA GLN A 160 31.97 12.99 -0.19
C GLN A 160 30.90 12.13 -0.90
N LEU A 161 29.68 12.16 -0.40
CA LEU A 161 28.52 11.53 -1.03
C LEU A 161 27.60 12.62 -1.56
N ILE A 162 27.25 12.55 -2.85
CA ILE A 162 26.24 13.45 -3.46
C ILE A 162 24.91 12.71 -3.48
N ILE A 163 23.90 13.32 -2.86
CA ILE A 163 22.51 12.85 -2.90
C ILE A 163 21.77 13.67 -3.93
N SER A 164 21.10 12.99 -4.87
CA SER A 164 20.29 13.66 -5.89
C SER A 164 18.92 14.10 -5.35
N GLU A 165 18.22 14.92 -6.11
CA GLU A 165 16.87 15.41 -5.81
C GLU A 165 15.78 14.32 -5.81
N ASN A 166 16.10 13.11 -6.24
CA ASN A 166 15.19 11.96 -6.19
C ASN A 166 15.14 11.27 -4.81
N TYR A 167 15.97 11.73 -3.87
CA TYR A 167 16.04 11.20 -2.51
C TYR A 167 15.66 12.28 -1.51
N ILE A 168 15.12 11.83 -0.39
CA ILE A 168 14.97 12.68 0.81
C ILE A 168 16.12 12.40 1.78
N VAL A 169 16.51 13.41 2.54
CA VAL A 169 17.41 13.27 3.70
C VAL A 169 16.54 13.43 4.93
N GLN A 170 16.47 12.41 5.74
CA GLN A 170 15.60 12.34 6.90
C GLN A 170 16.37 11.98 8.15
N GLU A 171 15.97 12.54 9.30
CA GLU A 171 16.49 12.18 10.62
C GLU A 171 16.33 10.68 10.87
N HIS A 172 17.41 10.02 11.27
CA HIS A 172 17.35 8.63 11.70
C HIS A 172 16.94 8.58 13.17
N ILE A 173 15.85 7.90 13.45
CA ILE A 173 15.33 7.67 14.80
C ILE A 173 15.40 6.18 15.10
N GLU A 174 16.04 5.81 16.19
CA GLU A 174 16.02 4.43 16.68
C GLU A 174 14.73 4.17 17.45
N GLY A 175 14.05 3.08 17.14
CA GLY A 175 12.79 2.70 17.76
C GLY A 175 12.26 1.37 17.24
N GLU A 176 11.11 0.94 17.75
CA GLU A 176 10.43 -0.28 17.33
C GLU A 176 9.49 0.01 16.17
N PRO A 177 9.58 -0.74 15.04
CA PRO A 177 8.73 -0.51 13.89
C PRO A 177 7.38 -1.20 14.03
N TYR A 178 6.32 -0.43 13.78
CA TYR A 178 4.93 -0.87 13.71
C TYR A 178 4.27 -0.35 12.44
N SER A 179 3.10 -0.88 12.14
CA SER A 179 2.19 -0.28 11.15
C SER A 179 0.75 -0.37 11.63
N ALA A 180 -0.07 0.54 11.14
CA ALA A 180 -1.51 0.49 11.35
C ALA A 180 -2.22 0.41 10.01
N SER A 181 -3.27 -0.42 9.93
CA SER A 181 -4.06 -0.61 8.72
C SER A 181 -5.45 -0.03 8.90
N PHE A 182 -5.96 0.65 7.86
CA PHE A 182 -7.26 1.32 7.89
C PHE A 182 -8.06 1.05 6.62
N ILE A 183 -9.39 1.18 6.73
CA ILE A 183 -10.22 1.58 5.59
C ILE A 183 -10.58 3.04 5.78
N VAL A 184 -10.26 3.85 4.78
CA VAL A 184 -10.55 5.29 4.74
C VAL A 184 -11.76 5.51 3.83
N GLY A 185 -12.73 6.26 4.32
CA GLY A 185 -13.95 6.60 3.59
C GLY A 185 -14.65 7.77 4.27
N LYS A 186 -15.97 7.70 4.44
CA LYS A 186 -16.72 8.71 5.23
C LYS A 186 -16.17 8.86 6.64
N LYS A 187 -15.64 7.79 7.18
CA LYS A 187 -14.95 7.73 8.47
C LYS A 187 -13.61 7.00 8.27
N LEU A 188 -12.78 7.05 9.28
CA LEU A 188 -11.56 6.27 9.36
C LEU A 188 -11.84 5.02 10.19
N TYR A 189 -11.68 3.85 9.60
CA TYR A 189 -11.99 2.56 10.19
C TYR A 189 -10.69 1.79 10.44
N PRO A 190 -10.16 1.77 11.68
CA PRO A 190 -8.94 1.03 12.00
C PRO A 190 -9.19 -0.48 11.88
N LEU A 191 -8.32 -1.19 11.17
CA LEU A 191 -8.38 -2.64 11.01
C LEU A 191 -7.44 -3.35 11.97
N SER A 192 -6.18 -2.92 12.04
CA SER A 192 -5.17 -3.59 12.85
C SER A 192 -4.02 -2.67 13.23
N LEU A 193 -3.36 -2.98 14.35
CA LEU A 193 -2.00 -2.58 14.66
C LEU A 193 -1.10 -3.79 14.43
N ASN A 194 0.05 -3.59 13.78
CA ASN A 194 0.95 -4.66 13.40
C ASN A 194 2.37 -4.34 13.86
N ARG A 195 3.14 -5.35 14.26
CA ARG A 195 4.58 -5.24 14.49
C ARG A 195 5.30 -5.66 13.20
N GLN A 196 6.31 -4.91 12.80
CA GLN A 196 7.11 -5.20 11.62
C GLN A 196 8.47 -5.74 12.02
N TYR A 197 9.00 -6.70 11.26
CA TYR A 197 10.32 -7.26 11.45
C TYR A 197 11.22 -6.92 10.27
N TYR A 198 12.42 -6.45 10.60
CA TYR A 198 13.44 -6.11 9.61
C TYR A 198 14.74 -6.85 9.90
N LYS A 199 15.40 -7.27 8.85
CA LYS A 199 16.76 -7.81 8.89
C LYS A 199 17.59 -7.14 7.80
N ASP A 200 18.74 -6.59 8.17
CA ASP A 200 19.63 -5.88 7.24
C ASP A 200 18.91 -4.81 6.39
N GLY A 201 17.96 -4.09 7.03
CA GLY A 201 17.15 -3.05 6.40
C GLY A 201 16.03 -3.56 5.48
N LYS A 202 15.86 -4.87 5.32
CA LYS A 202 14.79 -5.47 4.54
C LYS A 202 13.65 -5.96 5.45
N TYR A 203 12.41 -5.73 5.02
CA TYR A 203 11.24 -6.29 5.68
C TYR A 203 11.23 -7.81 5.52
N ILE A 204 11.04 -8.53 6.61
CA ILE A 204 11.02 -10.00 6.65
C ILE A 204 9.71 -10.57 7.20
N GLY A 205 8.70 -9.73 7.43
CA GLY A 205 7.42 -10.14 7.97
C GLY A 205 7.02 -9.38 9.22
N GLY A 206 6.05 -9.90 9.95
CA GLY A 206 5.56 -9.28 11.17
C GLY A 206 4.38 -9.99 11.79
N GLU A 207 3.93 -9.47 12.91
CA GLU A 207 2.71 -9.91 13.61
C GLU A 207 1.58 -8.94 13.31
N ILE A 208 0.45 -9.46 12.85
CA ILE A 208 -0.70 -8.70 12.40
C ILE A 208 -1.80 -8.74 13.45
N ASN A 209 -2.45 -7.58 13.68
CA ASN A 209 -3.52 -7.38 14.65
C ASN A 209 -3.08 -7.74 16.08
N ILE A 210 -1.96 -7.15 16.48
CA ILE A 210 -1.42 -7.34 17.83
C ILE A 210 -2.19 -6.49 18.85
N ASP A 211 -2.06 -6.89 20.11
CA ASP A 211 -2.39 -6.04 21.27
C ASP A 211 -1.11 -5.37 21.77
N HIS A 212 -1.23 -4.09 22.18
CA HIS A 212 -0.11 -3.31 22.70
C HIS A 212 -0.63 -2.23 23.66
N PRO A 213 0.07 -1.93 24.78
CA PRO A 213 -0.38 -0.90 25.75
C PRO A 213 -0.62 0.49 25.12
N LEU A 214 0.11 0.83 24.06
CA LEU A 214 -0.02 2.10 23.35
C LEU A 214 -0.83 1.98 22.04
N LYS A 215 -1.55 0.88 21.81
CA LYS A 215 -2.32 0.65 20.58
C LYS A 215 -3.25 1.80 20.25
N ASP A 216 -4.07 2.22 21.20
CA ASP A 216 -5.05 3.29 20.97
C ASP A 216 -4.36 4.61 20.61
N ARG A 217 -3.25 4.93 21.27
CA ARG A 217 -2.46 6.13 20.94
C ARG A 217 -1.82 6.06 19.55
N MET A 218 -1.28 4.90 19.13
CA MET A 218 -0.74 4.73 17.78
C MET A 218 -1.83 4.87 16.71
N ILE A 219 -3.02 4.31 16.97
CA ILE A 219 -4.18 4.47 16.08
C ILE A 219 -4.63 5.94 16.03
N GLU A 220 -4.71 6.65 17.17
CA GLU A 220 -5.09 8.06 17.21
C GLU A 220 -4.10 8.96 16.46
N GLU A 221 -2.78 8.77 16.64
CA GLU A 221 -1.76 9.52 15.88
C GLU A 221 -1.85 9.23 14.38
N SER A 222 -2.08 7.97 13.99
CA SER A 222 -2.32 7.60 12.59
C SER A 222 -3.56 8.29 12.03
N VAL A 223 -4.66 8.33 12.79
CA VAL A 223 -5.90 9.02 12.39
C VAL A 223 -5.67 10.52 12.19
N LYS A 224 -4.88 11.17 13.04
CA LYS A 224 -4.51 12.59 12.86
C LYS A 224 -3.77 12.79 11.54
N ALA A 225 -2.77 11.95 11.26
CA ALA A 225 -1.98 12.03 10.02
C ALA A 225 -2.84 11.78 8.78
N LEU A 226 -3.71 10.77 8.80
CA LEU A 226 -4.58 10.43 7.67
C LEU A 226 -5.55 11.56 7.30
N LYS A 227 -6.01 12.34 8.27
CA LYS A 227 -6.91 13.48 8.04
C LYS A 227 -6.27 14.62 7.26
N GLU A 228 -4.94 14.72 7.25
CA GLU A 228 -4.20 15.77 6.53
C GLU A 228 -4.02 15.48 5.03
N ILE A 229 -4.43 14.29 4.57
CA ILE A 229 -4.25 13.90 3.17
C ILE A 229 -5.61 13.67 2.53
N GLU A 230 -6.00 14.60 1.69
CA GLU A 230 -7.21 14.49 0.89
C GLU A 230 -7.09 13.41 -0.19
N GLY A 231 -8.19 12.77 -0.53
CA GLY A 231 -8.26 11.76 -1.58
C GLY A 231 -7.82 10.36 -1.15
N LEU A 232 -7.43 10.15 0.11
CA LEU A 232 -7.30 8.78 0.64
C LEU A 232 -8.67 8.11 0.67
N ASN A 233 -8.73 6.86 0.21
CA ASN A 233 -9.94 6.04 0.21
C ASN A 233 -9.57 4.56 0.16
N GLY A 234 -10.47 3.68 0.59
CA GLY A 234 -10.22 2.25 0.65
C GLY A 234 -9.15 1.89 1.66
N TYR A 235 -8.39 0.83 1.42
CA TYR A 235 -7.33 0.42 2.34
C TYR A 235 -6.13 1.36 2.28
N VAL A 236 -5.63 1.73 3.47
CA VAL A 236 -4.44 2.56 3.65
C VAL A 236 -3.60 2.00 4.80
N GLY A 237 -2.29 1.90 4.58
CA GLY A 237 -1.30 1.57 5.60
C GLY A 237 -0.62 2.82 6.15
N VAL A 238 -0.28 2.81 7.43
CA VAL A 238 0.50 3.86 8.10
C VAL A 238 1.69 3.21 8.80
N ASP A 239 2.91 3.60 8.45
CA ASP A 239 4.11 3.10 9.11
C ASP A 239 4.48 3.98 10.29
N ILE A 240 4.77 3.34 11.41
CA ILE A 240 4.93 3.93 12.74
C ILE A 240 6.26 3.49 13.31
N LEU A 241 6.96 4.41 13.99
CA LEU A 241 8.11 4.09 14.83
C LEU A 241 7.80 4.49 16.27
N LEU A 242 7.96 3.55 17.19
CA LEU A 242 7.80 3.77 18.62
C LEU A 242 9.17 3.91 19.30
N LYS A 243 9.43 5.07 19.93
CA LYS A 243 10.64 5.32 20.71
C LYS A 243 10.26 5.66 22.14
N GLY A 244 10.34 4.69 23.04
CA GLY A 244 9.74 4.82 24.38
C GLY A 244 8.22 5.05 24.25
N ASP A 245 7.74 6.20 24.73
CA ASP A 245 6.32 6.60 24.59
C ASP A 245 6.07 7.54 23.40
N ASP A 246 7.09 7.89 22.65
CA ASP A 246 7.00 8.77 21.49
C ASP A 246 6.63 7.99 20.23
N ILE A 247 5.54 8.38 19.60
CA ILE A 247 5.00 7.77 18.38
C ILE A 247 5.33 8.68 17.21
N TYR A 248 6.10 8.16 16.25
CA TYR A 248 6.46 8.84 15.01
C TYR A 248 5.73 8.22 13.84
N ILE A 249 5.06 9.02 13.03
CA ILE A 249 4.51 8.58 11.74
C ILE A 249 5.61 8.74 10.69
N LEU A 250 5.98 7.64 10.04
CA LEU A 250 7.06 7.60 9.06
C LEU A 250 6.56 7.88 7.65
N GLU A 251 5.54 7.13 7.23
CA GLU A 251 4.95 7.24 5.90
C GLU A 251 3.50 6.73 5.87
N ILE A 252 2.79 7.10 4.82
CA ILE A 252 1.44 6.64 4.54
C ILE A 252 1.47 5.92 3.19
N ASN A 253 0.96 4.69 3.18
CA ASN A 253 0.86 3.86 1.99
C ASN A 253 -0.59 3.92 1.48
N PRO A 254 -0.91 4.67 0.41
CA PRO A 254 -2.29 4.88 -0.08
C PRO A 254 -2.82 3.67 -0.87
N ARG A 255 -2.47 2.47 -0.46
CA ARG A 255 -2.77 1.19 -1.11
C ARG A 255 -2.72 0.03 -0.13
N ILE A 256 -3.10 -1.14 -0.62
CA ILE A 256 -2.90 -2.41 0.10
C ILE A 256 -1.43 -2.58 0.47
N THR A 257 -1.18 -3.01 1.70
CA THR A 257 0.13 -3.39 2.23
C THR A 257 0.15 -4.87 2.61
N THR A 258 1.32 -5.43 2.81
CA THR A 258 1.52 -6.85 3.13
C THR A 258 0.73 -7.31 4.37
N SER A 259 0.43 -6.39 5.29
CA SER A 259 -0.41 -6.67 6.46
C SER A 259 -1.80 -7.24 6.12
N ILE A 260 -2.33 -6.97 4.90
CA ILE A 260 -3.65 -7.50 4.45
C ILE A 260 -3.70 -9.02 4.50
N VAL A 261 -2.57 -9.70 4.33
CA VAL A 261 -2.46 -11.16 4.33
C VAL A 261 -2.91 -11.76 5.67
N GLY A 262 -2.69 -11.04 6.77
CA GLY A 262 -3.08 -11.46 8.12
C GLY A 262 -4.39 -10.84 8.62
N ILE A 263 -5.02 -9.93 7.87
CA ILE A 263 -6.26 -9.27 8.27
C ILE A 263 -7.47 -10.05 7.75
N TYR A 264 -8.26 -10.57 8.67
CA TYR A 264 -9.54 -11.22 8.38
C TYR A 264 -10.66 -10.46 9.07
N THR A 265 -11.75 -10.27 8.36
CA THR A 265 -12.89 -9.47 8.85
C THR A 265 -14.22 -10.16 8.54
N THR A 266 -15.23 -9.81 9.33
CA THR A 266 -16.64 -10.14 9.04
C THR A 266 -17.44 -8.83 9.03
N PRO A 267 -18.04 -8.44 7.88
CA PRO A 267 -17.95 -9.03 6.53
C PRO A 267 -16.53 -9.08 5.97
N SER A 268 -16.33 -9.77 4.85
CA SER A 268 -15.03 -9.90 4.17
C SER A 268 -14.42 -8.55 3.80
N ILE A 269 -13.10 -8.49 3.67
CA ILE A 269 -12.38 -7.25 3.27
C ILE A 269 -12.86 -6.75 1.91
N SER A 270 -13.09 -7.64 0.95
CA SER A 270 -13.62 -7.31 -0.37
C SER A 270 -14.98 -6.63 -0.28
N GLN A 271 -15.89 -7.15 0.55
CA GLN A 271 -17.20 -6.56 0.77
C GLN A 271 -17.08 -5.18 1.46
N LEU A 272 -16.20 -5.05 2.45
CA LEU A 272 -15.96 -3.77 3.12
C LEU A 272 -15.42 -2.71 2.17
N LEU A 273 -14.49 -3.06 1.28
CA LEU A 273 -13.94 -2.13 0.29
C LEU A 273 -15.03 -1.66 -0.70
N VAL A 274 -15.86 -2.59 -1.18
CA VAL A 274 -16.99 -2.24 -2.08
C VAL A 274 -18.03 -1.38 -1.36
N ASP A 275 -18.39 -1.70 -0.14
CA ASP A 275 -19.36 -0.91 0.65
C ASP A 275 -18.81 0.48 0.98
N ASN A 276 -17.52 0.58 1.31
CA ASN A 276 -16.83 1.86 1.51
C ASN A 276 -16.87 2.73 0.25
N ALA A 277 -16.49 2.19 -0.90
CA ALA A 277 -16.48 2.90 -2.17
C ALA A 277 -17.90 3.36 -2.60
N LYS A 278 -18.94 2.61 -2.22
CA LYS A 278 -20.36 3.01 -2.38
C LYS A 278 -20.82 4.00 -1.32
N GLY A 279 -19.94 4.47 -0.44
CA GLY A 279 -20.21 5.47 0.58
C GLY A 279 -21.09 4.97 1.73
N LYS A 280 -21.10 3.67 2.04
CA LYS A 280 -21.80 3.12 3.20
C LYS A 280 -20.96 3.28 4.47
N ASP A 281 -21.63 3.39 5.60
CA ASP A 281 -20.98 3.24 6.92
C ASP A 281 -20.65 1.77 7.16
N LEU A 282 -19.38 1.51 7.54
CA LEU A 282 -18.91 0.16 7.77
C LEU A 282 -19.21 -0.31 9.19
N LYS A 283 -19.70 -1.56 9.27
CA LYS A 283 -19.82 -2.32 10.52
C LYS A 283 -19.05 -3.62 10.31
N TYR A 284 -18.04 -3.87 11.12
CA TYR A 284 -17.15 -5.02 10.95
C TYR A 284 -16.57 -5.49 12.27
N ARG A 285 -16.03 -6.70 12.25
CA ARG A 285 -15.18 -7.28 13.29
C ARG A 285 -13.88 -7.72 12.63
N VAL A 286 -12.75 -7.47 13.28
CA VAL A 286 -11.44 -8.03 12.89
C VAL A 286 -11.20 -9.29 13.71
N GLU A 287 -10.70 -10.34 13.06
CA GLU A 287 -10.57 -11.68 13.64
C GLU A 287 -9.10 -12.02 13.91
N GLY A 288 -8.80 -12.37 15.14
CA GLY A 288 -7.53 -12.96 15.57
C GLY A 288 -6.27 -12.13 15.27
N SER A 289 -5.14 -12.67 15.71
CA SER A 289 -3.80 -12.21 15.33
C SER A 289 -3.09 -13.27 14.49
N ARG A 290 -2.16 -12.86 13.61
CA ARG A 290 -1.43 -13.77 12.72
C ARG A 290 0.00 -13.30 12.53
N GLU A 291 0.90 -14.26 12.33
CA GLU A 291 2.28 -13.99 11.93
C GLU A 291 2.44 -14.19 10.41
N ILE A 292 3.22 -13.33 9.79
CA ILE A 292 3.58 -13.38 8.37
C ILE A 292 5.10 -13.44 8.28
N THR A 293 5.63 -14.35 7.48
CA THR A 293 7.05 -14.45 7.17
C THR A 293 7.27 -14.24 5.68
N ILE A 294 8.20 -13.36 5.32
CA ILE A 294 8.72 -13.15 3.98
C ILE A 294 10.13 -13.75 3.92
N LEU A 295 10.38 -14.63 2.95
CA LEU A 295 11.62 -15.41 2.84
C LEU A 295 12.60 -14.80 1.83
#